data_fb76c6bccb500fe900912e50f49dde71
#
_entry.id   fb76c6bccb500fe900912e50f49dde71
#
_cell.length_a   1.000
_cell.length_b   1.000
_cell.length_c   1.000
_cell.angle_alpha   90.00
_cell.angle_beta   90.00
_cell.angle_gamma   90.00
#
_symmetry.space_group_name_H-M   'P 1'
#
loop_
_entity.id
_entity.type
_entity.pdbx_description
1 polymer ?
#
loop_
_entity_poly.entity_id
_entity_poly.type
_entity_poly.pdbx_seq_one_letter_code
_entity_poly.pdbx_strand_id
1 'polypeptide(L)'
;LMNTMSSCSMMAQSIGSVISGTTYPSDDPEMLAVEADYADREARLQEKIDNIESSHPGYDEYRYNLDMIGHDPHELAAVLSAVLQGYTRHSAQAELDRVFDAQYQLTLREEIQIRTYTDEDGDEHEYEYRILHVTLTSRSIASLAPELLTPEQMEMYQVYRQTMGNKPLLFGGGSPDTGVSEDLTGVEFINGTRPGNPQLVELAKSQVGNVGGQPYWSWYGFDSRVEWCACFVSWCADQCGYIESGIIPKFAGCVDGSNWFKGNGQWKDRNYEPQAGDIIFFDWEGDEETDHVGIVEKCENGVVYTVEGNSGDACRQKQYTVGSSSIYGYGVPAY
;
A
#
# COMPACT_ATOMS: atom_id res chain seq x y z
N LEU A 1 -56.37 28.83 -1.80
CA LEU A 1 -55.27 28.87 -0.79
C LEU A 1 -55.06 27.51 -0.06
N MET A 2 -55.43 26.39 -0.69
CA MET A 2 -55.29 25.05 -0.08
C MET A 2 -54.45 24.04 -0.88
N ASN A 3 -53.77 24.48 -1.96
CA ASN A 3 -53.00 23.55 -2.82
C ASN A 3 -51.47 23.71 -2.75
N THR A 4 -50.96 24.62 -1.93
CA THR A 4 -49.50 24.85 -1.82
C THR A 4 -48.84 24.18 -0.62
N MET A 5 -49.63 23.69 0.37
CA MET A 5 -49.07 22.96 1.53
C MET A 5 -48.84 21.45 1.27
N SER A 6 -49.54 20.86 0.30
CA SER A 6 -49.42 19.43 0.01
C SER A 6 -48.14 19.08 -0.75
N SER A 7 -47.63 20.00 -1.58
CA SER A 7 -46.40 19.77 -2.35
C SER A 7 -45.10 19.88 -1.53
N CYS A 8 -45.09 20.75 -0.50
CA CYS A 8 -43.94 20.83 0.41
C CYS A 8 -43.81 19.62 1.33
N SER A 9 -44.95 19.02 1.74
CA SER A 9 -44.94 17.83 2.59
C SER A 9 -44.45 16.57 1.82
N MET A 10 -44.81 16.43 0.54
CA MET A 10 -44.34 15.32 -0.28
C MET A 10 -42.86 15.46 -0.66
N MET A 11 -42.37 16.68 -0.91
CA MET A 11 -40.93 16.89 -1.13
C MET A 11 -40.11 16.62 0.13
N ALA A 12 -40.56 17.06 1.29
CA ALA A 12 -39.87 16.79 2.55
C ALA A 12 -39.84 15.29 2.90
N GLN A 13 -40.90 14.54 2.58
CA GLN A 13 -40.96 13.09 2.78
C GLN A 13 -40.06 12.35 1.75
N SER A 14 -40.02 12.79 0.51
CA SER A 14 -39.14 12.18 -0.51
C SER A 14 -37.66 12.44 -0.23
N ILE A 15 -37.29 13.65 0.20
CA ILE A 15 -35.92 13.97 0.60
C ILE A 15 -35.53 13.19 1.86
N GLY A 16 -36.41 13.09 2.86
CA GLY A 16 -36.17 12.31 4.07
C GLY A 16 -35.99 10.82 3.79
N SER A 17 -36.74 10.22 2.86
CA SER A 17 -36.60 8.83 2.47
C SER A 17 -35.33 8.55 1.66
N VAL A 18 -34.89 9.48 0.81
CA VAL A 18 -33.62 9.39 0.06
C VAL A 18 -32.43 9.47 1.03
N ILE A 19 -32.42 10.43 1.94
CA ILE A 19 -31.34 10.57 2.94
C ILE A 19 -31.31 9.32 3.85
N SER A 20 -32.44 8.80 4.27
CA SER A 20 -32.53 7.58 5.08
C SER A 20 -31.95 6.36 4.36
N GLY A 21 -32.16 6.24 3.03
CA GLY A 21 -31.64 5.14 2.22
C GLY A 21 -30.15 5.22 1.90
N THR A 22 -29.52 6.40 2.11
CA THR A 22 -28.09 6.64 1.82
C THR A 22 -27.22 6.75 3.07
N THR A 23 -27.86 6.67 4.27
CA THR A 23 -27.15 6.74 5.57
C THR A 23 -26.86 5.34 6.08
N TYR A 24 -25.66 5.13 6.64
CA TYR A 24 -25.34 3.87 7.33
C TYR A 24 -26.41 3.54 8.37
N PRO A 25 -27.01 2.34 8.32
CA PRO A 25 -28.14 2.00 9.15
C PRO A 25 -27.78 1.60 10.60
N SER A 26 -26.51 1.39 10.89
CA SER A 26 -26.03 1.00 12.23
C SER A 26 -25.76 2.22 13.10
N ASP A 27 -25.85 2.01 14.42
CA ASP A 27 -25.51 3.03 15.42
C ASP A 27 -24.01 3.33 15.44
N ASP A 28 -23.63 4.59 15.61
CA ASP A 28 -22.24 5.04 15.59
C ASP A 28 -21.32 4.28 16.57
N PRO A 29 -21.71 4.03 17.84
CA PRO A 29 -20.87 3.26 18.75
C PRO A 29 -20.62 1.82 18.30
N GLU A 30 -21.59 1.18 17.65
CA GLU A 30 -21.45 -0.17 17.11
C GLU A 30 -20.49 -0.18 15.90
N MET A 31 -20.62 0.82 15.01
CA MET A 31 -19.74 0.98 13.86
C MET A 31 -18.29 1.23 14.27
N LEU A 32 -18.06 2.12 15.25
CA LEU A 32 -16.73 2.38 15.79
C LEU A 32 -16.13 1.17 16.49
N ALA A 33 -16.94 0.36 17.18
CA ALA A 33 -16.47 -0.86 17.83
C ALA A 33 -16.10 -1.94 16.81
N VAL A 34 -16.84 -2.03 15.70
CA VAL A 34 -16.55 -2.95 14.58
C VAL A 34 -15.27 -2.55 13.87
N GLU A 35 -15.05 -1.27 13.63
CA GLU A 35 -13.82 -0.72 13.07
C GLU A 35 -12.61 -1.04 13.95
N ALA A 36 -12.73 -0.82 15.25
CA ALA A 36 -11.68 -1.16 16.20
C ALA A 36 -11.37 -2.67 16.22
N ASP A 37 -12.38 -3.54 16.06
CA ASP A 37 -12.18 -4.99 15.95
C ASP A 37 -11.44 -5.38 14.66
N TYR A 38 -11.64 -4.65 13.56
CA TYR A 38 -10.93 -4.90 12.31
C TYR A 38 -9.48 -4.44 12.40
N ALA A 39 -9.24 -3.23 12.90
CA ALA A 39 -7.89 -2.72 13.15
C ALA A 39 -7.09 -3.62 14.11
N ASP A 40 -7.75 -4.24 15.11
CA ASP A 40 -7.13 -5.18 16.03
C ASP A 40 -6.73 -6.52 15.34
N ARG A 41 -7.48 -6.95 14.31
CA ARG A 41 -7.08 -8.09 13.46
C ARG A 41 -5.84 -7.76 12.63
N GLU A 42 -5.77 -6.57 12.07
CA GLU A 42 -4.61 -6.07 11.32
C GLU A 42 -3.37 -5.99 12.21
N ALA A 43 -3.50 -5.45 13.41
CA ALA A 43 -2.41 -5.40 14.40
C ALA A 43 -1.89 -6.80 14.76
N ARG A 44 -2.78 -7.79 14.94
CA ARG A 44 -2.38 -9.19 15.19
C ARG A 44 -1.70 -9.84 13.99
N LEU A 45 -2.12 -9.50 12.76
CA LEU A 45 -1.45 -9.97 11.55
C LEU A 45 -0.02 -9.42 11.48
N GLN A 46 0.16 -8.13 11.78
CA GLN A 46 1.48 -7.50 11.85
C GLN A 46 2.34 -8.18 12.94
N GLU A 47 1.82 -8.35 14.16
CA GLU A 47 2.52 -9.03 15.25
C GLU A 47 2.92 -10.47 14.85
N LYS A 48 2.07 -11.18 14.13
CA LYS A 48 2.40 -12.52 13.62
C LYS A 48 3.57 -12.48 12.64
N ILE A 49 3.62 -11.49 11.76
CA ILE A 49 4.72 -11.30 10.80
C ILE A 49 6.01 -10.95 11.53
N ASP A 50 5.96 -10.02 12.47
CA ASP A 50 7.12 -9.58 13.26
C ASP A 50 7.74 -10.73 14.09
N ASN A 51 6.93 -11.71 14.47
CA ASN A 51 7.37 -12.87 15.25
C ASN A 51 7.72 -14.10 14.40
N ILE A 52 7.78 -14.02 13.07
CA ILE A 52 8.04 -15.19 12.20
C ILE A 52 9.38 -15.84 12.50
N GLU A 53 10.46 -15.08 12.64
CA GLU A 53 11.79 -15.63 12.91
C GLU A 53 11.84 -16.39 14.23
N SER A 54 11.14 -15.90 15.25
CA SER A 54 11.06 -16.56 16.56
C SER A 54 10.14 -17.77 16.57
N SER A 55 9.06 -17.76 15.80
CA SER A 55 8.08 -18.84 15.71
C SER A 55 8.45 -19.94 14.71
N HIS A 56 9.33 -19.63 13.75
CA HIS A 56 9.83 -20.55 12.73
C HIS A 56 11.37 -20.52 12.69
N PRO A 57 12.07 -20.94 13.77
CA PRO A 57 13.52 -20.89 13.84
C PRO A 57 14.17 -21.95 12.95
N GLY A 58 15.45 -21.76 12.62
CA GLY A 58 16.27 -22.77 11.94
C GLY A 58 16.37 -22.59 10.43
N TYR A 59 16.08 -21.40 9.94
CA TYR A 59 16.43 -20.94 8.60
C TYR A 59 17.70 -20.10 8.66
N ASP A 60 18.51 -20.17 7.62
CA ASP A 60 19.71 -19.37 7.46
C ASP A 60 19.38 -17.96 7.00
N GLU A 61 18.23 -17.82 6.30
CA GLU A 61 17.77 -16.54 5.75
C GLU A 61 16.24 -16.46 5.78
N TYR A 62 15.70 -15.25 6.02
CA TYR A 62 14.28 -14.92 5.94
C TYR A 62 14.09 -13.83 4.89
N ARG A 63 13.29 -14.11 3.87
CA ARG A 63 12.98 -13.18 2.77
C ARG A 63 11.53 -12.71 2.88
N TYR A 64 11.36 -11.42 3.10
CA TYR A 64 10.05 -10.80 3.27
C TYR A 64 9.61 -10.08 1.99
N ASN A 65 8.38 -10.35 1.56
CA ASN A 65 7.69 -9.66 0.48
C ASN A 65 6.28 -9.31 0.98
N LEU A 66 6.12 -8.10 1.55
CA LEU A 66 4.94 -7.72 2.31
C LEU A 66 4.20 -6.57 1.63
N ASP A 67 2.93 -6.82 1.27
CA ASP A 67 1.99 -5.75 0.96
C ASP A 67 1.63 -4.99 2.25
N MET A 68 1.17 -3.76 2.12
CA MET A 68 0.77 -2.93 3.26
C MET A 68 -0.45 -3.53 3.97
N ILE A 69 -0.44 -3.49 5.31
CA ILE A 69 -1.59 -3.81 6.16
C ILE A 69 -2.31 -2.50 6.46
N GLY A 70 -3.59 -2.46 6.14
CA GLY A 70 -4.47 -1.31 6.37
C GLY A 70 -5.69 -1.35 5.47
N HIS A 71 -6.73 -0.61 5.86
CA HIS A 71 -7.98 -0.52 5.11
C HIS A 71 -8.58 0.88 5.21
N ASP A 72 -9.58 1.16 4.37
CA ASP A 72 -10.43 2.35 4.50
C ASP A 72 -11.66 2.00 5.35
N PRO A 73 -11.86 2.67 6.51
CA PRO A 73 -13.00 2.43 7.40
C PRO A 73 -14.36 2.65 6.73
N HIS A 74 -14.45 3.61 5.81
CA HIS A 74 -15.68 3.86 5.07
C HIS A 74 -15.99 2.78 4.05
N GLU A 75 -14.96 2.17 3.42
CA GLU A 75 -15.15 1.02 2.54
C GLU A 75 -15.59 -0.21 3.31
N LEU A 76 -15.00 -0.49 4.47
CA LEU A 76 -15.43 -1.57 5.37
C LEU A 76 -16.90 -1.36 5.80
N ALA A 77 -17.23 -0.16 6.30
CA ALA A 77 -18.59 0.16 6.73
C ALA A 77 -19.60 0.06 5.58
N ALA A 78 -19.21 0.44 4.36
CA ALA A 78 -20.07 0.33 3.18
C ALA A 78 -20.38 -1.13 2.81
N VAL A 79 -19.36 -2.02 2.83
CA VAL A 79 -19.55 -3.46 2.60
C VAL A 79 -20.43 -4.06 3.68
N LEU A 80 -20.15 -3.83 4.96
CA LEU A 80 -20.92 -4.37 6.07
C LEU A 80 -22.38 -3.88 6.03
N SER A 81 -22.60 -2.60 5.73
CA SER A 81 -23.94 -2.05 5.61
C SER A 81 -24.72 -2.62 4.42
N ALA A 82 -24.04 -2.89 3.31
CA ALA A 82 -24.66 -3.51 2.13
C ALA A 82 -25.05 -4.98 2.37
N VAL A 83 -24.26 -5.72 3.16
CA VAL A 83 -24.51 -7.15 3.45
C VAL A 83 -25.48 -7.34 4.59
N LEU A 84 -25.25 -6.65 5.72
CA LEU A 84 -25.93 -6.90 6.99
C LEU A 84 -27.08 -5.92 7.23
N GLN A 85 -27.16 -4.84 6.45
CA GLN A 85 -28.00 -3.69 6.72
C GLN A 85 -27.60 -3.06 8.07
N GLY A 86 -28.50 -3.03 9.08
CA GLY A 86 -28.12 -2.64 10.44
C GLY A 86 -27.38 -3.78 11.16
N TYR A 87 -26.22 -3.49 11.73
CA TYR A 87 -25.39 -4.46 12.44
C TYR A 87 -24.93 -3.94 13.80
N THR A 88 -24.61 -4.86 14.67
CA THR A 88 -23.92 -4.64 15.96
C THR A 88 -22.53 -5.24 15.91
N ARG A 89 -21.66 -4.87 16.85
CA ARG A 89 -20.33 -5.49 17.01
C ARG A 89 -20.41 -7.02 17.02
N HIS A 90 -21.41 -7.59 17.68
CA HIS A 90 -21.57 -9.04 17.76
C HIS A 90 -22.02 -9.66 16.43
N SER A 91 -22.97 -9.07 15.74
CA SER A 91 -23.49 -9.63 14.47
C SER A 91 -22.54 -9.46 13.30
N ALA A 92 -21.60 -8.52 13.37
CA ALA A 92 -20.64 -8.26 12.28
C ALA A 92 -19.44 -9.22 12.26
N GLN A 93 -19.17 -9.98 13.34
CA GLN A 93 -17.91 -10.73 13.47
C GLN A 93 -17.66 -11.72 12.34
N ALA A 94 -18.64 -12.49 11.92
CA ALA A 94 -18.48 -13.46 10.83
C ALA A 94 -18.19 -12.78 9.49
N GLU A 95 -18.75 -11.60 9.26
CA GLU A 95 -18.51 -10.83 8.05
C GLU A 95 -17.14 -10.14 8.08
N LEU A 96 -16.70 -9.66 9.27
CA LEU A 96 -15.35 -9.16 9.46
C LEU A 96 -14.30 -10.24 9.12
N ASP A 97 -14.51 -11.47 9.61
CA ASP A 97 -13.60 -12.58 9.31
C ASP A 97 -13.58 -12.86 7.80
N ARG A 98 -14.75 -12.87 7.13
CA ARG A 98 -14.84 -13.10 5.68
C ARG A 98 -14.12 -12.04 4.86
N VAL A 99 -14.29 -10.77 5.22
CA VAL A 99 -13.61 -9.64 4.53
C VAL A 99 -12.12 -9.71 4.80
N PHE A 100 -11.69 -9.96 6.04
CA PHE A 100 -10.29 -10.03 6.44
C PHE A 100 -9.55 -11.16 5.72
N ASP A 101 -10.13 -12.36 5.67
CA ASP A 101 -9.55 -13.53 4.99
C ASP A 101 -9.47 -13.33 3.46
N ALA A 102 -10.39 -12.54 2.89
CA ALA A 102 -10.33 -12.17 1.48
C ALA A 102 -9.30 -11.07 1.20
N GLN A 103 -9.08 -10.16 2.17
CA GLN A 103 -8.16 -9.03 2.03
C GLN A 103 -6.70 -9.45 2.19
N TYR A 104 -6.39 -10.32 3.17
CA TYR A 104 -5.02 -10.65 3.53
C TYR A 104 -4.71 -12.13 3.35
N GLN A 105 -3.59 -12.43 2.67
CA GLN A 105 -3.08 -13.78 2.55
C GLN A 105 -1.60 -13.81 2.93
N LEU A 106 -1.29 -14.38 4.10
CA LEU A 106 0.08 -14.62 4.54
C LEU A 106 0.51 -16.03 4.14
N THR A 107 1.58 -16.13 3.37
CA THR A 107 2.14 -17.39 2.87
C THR A 107 3.59 -17.54 3.32
N LEU A 108 3.94 -18.73 3.83
CA LEU A 108 5.30 -19.11 4.17
C LEU A 108 5.74 -20.23 3.21
N ARG A 109 6.89 -20.08 2.56
CA ARG A 109 7.45 -21.05 1.63
C ARG A 109 8.91 -21.29 1.95
N GLU A 110 9.27 -22.55 2.22
CA GLU A 110 10.65 -22.96 2.39
C GLU A 110 11.32 -23.14 1.02
N GLU A 111 12.59 -22.70 0.93
CA GLU A 111 13.50 -22.98 -0.16
C GLU A 111 14.78 -23.55 0.42
N ILE A 112 15.32 -24.63 -0.17
CA ILE A 112 16.59 -25.24 0.22
C ILE A 112 17.54 -25.12 -0.97
N GLN A 113 18.67 -24.46 -0.75
CA GLN A 113 19.78 -24.36 -1.69
C GLN A 113 20.93 -25.23 -1.23
N ILE A 114 21.50 -26.04 -2.12
CA ILE A 114 22.75 -26.72 -1.82
C ILE A 114 23.88 -25.74 -2.16
N ARG A 115 24.66 -25.39 -1.15
CA ARG A 115 25.83 -24.51 -1.27
C ARG A 115 27.11 -25.26 -0.94
N THR A 116 28.23 -24.82 -1.48
CA THR A 116 29.55 -25.38 -1.22
C THR A 116 30.40 -24.42 -0.40
N TYR A 117 31.26 -24.96 0.45
CA TYR A 117 32.35 -24.21 1.06
C TYR A 117 33.62 -25.05 0.98
N THR A 118 34.78 -24.38 0.93
CA THR A 118 36.08 -25.03 0.97
C THR A 118 36.66 -24.93 2.37
N ASP A 119 37.07 -26.04 2.95
CA ASP A 119 37.66 -26.06 4.29
C ASP A 119 39.14 -25.61 4.27
N GLU A 120 39.80 -25.60 5.46
CA GLU A 120 41.19 -25.16 5.61
C GLU A 120 42.19 -26.10 4.90
N ASP A 121 41.80 -27.33 4.61
CA ASP A 121 42.60 -28.36 3.89
C ASP A 121 42.43 -28.27 2.38
N GLY A 122 41.48 -27.46 1.88
CA GLY A 122 41.16 -27.23 0.47
C GLY A 122 40.13 -28.19 -0.10
N ASP A 123 39.42 -28.94 0.76
CA ASP A 123 38.37 -29.85 0.35
C ASP A 123 37.01 -29.11 0.24
N GLU A 124 36.24 -29.42 -0.82
CA GLU A 124 34.90 -28.85 -1.03
C GLU A 124 33.84 -29.70 -0.28
N HIS A 125 33.00 -29.04 0.49
CA HIS A 125 31.89 -29.62 1.21
C HIS A 125 30.57 -28.97 0.80
N GLU A 126 29.52 -29.79 0.66
CA GLU A 126 28.16 -29.30 0.42
C GLU A 126 27.42 -29.14 1.76
N TYR A 127 26.54 -28.12 1.84
CA TYR A 127 25.62 -27.94 2.93
C TYR A 127 24.28 -27.41 2.45
N GLU A 128 23.22 -27.66 3.23
CA GLU A 128 21.90 -27.10 2.97
C GLU A 128 21.82 -25.68 3.54
N TYR A 129 21.50 -24.73 2.69
CA TYR A 129 21.17 -23.37 3.06
C TYR A 129 19.64 -23.18 2.94
N ARG A 130 18.97 -22.94 4.08
CA ARG A 130 17.53 -22.94 4.19
C ARG A 130 17.00 -21.52 4.23
N ILE A 131 16.10 -21.18 3.32
CA ILE A 131 15.50 -19.85 3.18
C ILE A 131 14.00 -19.98 3.46
N LEU A 132 13.46 -19.11 4.32
CA LEU A 132 12.03 -18.95 4.50
C LEU A 132 11.55 -17.69 3.79
N HIS A 133 10.73 -17.88 2.74
CA HIS A 133 10.03 -16.79 2.08
C HIS A 133 8.74 -16.48 2.82
N VAL A 134 8.59 -15.25 3.25
CA VAL A 134 7.41 -14.71 3.93
C VAL A 134 6.73 -13.74 2.97
N THR A 135 5.55 -14.11 2.50
CA THR A 135 4.80 -13.28 1.56
C THR A 135 3.45 -12.91 2.16
N LEU A 136 3.18 -11.62 2.28
CA LEU A 136 1.86 -11.09 2.55
C LEU A 136 1.30 -10.48 1.26
N THR A 137 0.14 -10.97 0.83
CA THR A 137 -0.63 -10.34 -0.24
C THR A 137 -1.83 -9.63 0.37
N SER A 138 -2.07 -8.39 -0.03
CA SER A 138 -3.20 -7.58 0.40
C SER A 138 -4.00 -7.08 -0.81
N ARG A 139 -5.32 -7.02 -0.65
CA ARG A 139 -6.25 -6.47 -1.65
C ARG A 139 -7.12 -5.41 -0.99
N SER A 140 -7.39 -4.30 -1.68
CA SER A 140 -8.32 -3.30 -1.14
C SER A 140 -9.74 -3.85 -1.06
N ILE A 141 -10.50 -3.41 -0.06
CA ILE A 141 -11.92 -3.80 0.11
C ILE A 141 -12.72 -3.43 -1.14
N ALA A 142 -12.42 -2.27 -1.75
CA ALA A 142 -13.03 -1.87 -3.01
C ALA A 142 -12.81 -2.87 -4.15
N SER A 143 -11.61 -3.45 -4.26
CA SER A 143 -11.30 -4.46 -5.28
C SER A 143 -11.96 -5.81 -5.00
N LEU A 144 -12.28 -6.09 -3.74
CA LEU A 144 -12.95 -7.31 -3.29
C LEU A 144 -14.47 -7.22 -3.41
N ALA A 145 -15.04 -6.02 -3.37
CA ALA A 145 -16.49 -5.82 -3.36
C ALA A 145 -17.25 -6.61 -4.46
N PRO A 146 -16.77 -6.70 -5.73
CA PRO A 146 -17.45 -7.50 -6.75
C PRO A 146 -17.48 -9.02 -6.46
N GLU A 147 -16.55 -9.52 -5.65
CA GLU A 147 -16.47 -10.95 -5.26
C GLU A 147 -17.27 -11.23 -3.99
N LEU A 148 -17.38 -10.24 -3.12
CA LEU A 148 -18.03 -10.35 -1.82
C LEU A 148 -19.53 -10.07 -1.85
N LEU A 149 -20.02 -9.30 -2.82
CA LEU A 149 -21.37 -8.75 -2.83
C LEU A 149 -22.22 -9.31 -3.98
N THR A 150 -23.51 -9.49 -3.72
CA THR A 150 -24.49 -9.72 -4.78
C THR A 150 -24.72 -8.45 -5.60
N PRO A 151 -25.32 -8.53 -6.82
CA PRO A 151 -25.63 -7.33 -7.60
C PRO A 151 -26.42 -6.27 -6.82
N GLU A 152 -27.41 -6.68 -6.05
CA GLU A 152 -28.25 -5.78 -5.22
C GLU A 152 -27.45 -5.14 -4.09
N GLN A 153 -26.58 -5.91 -3.45
CA GLN A 153 -25.68 -5.42 -2.40
C GLN A 153 -24.62 -4.46 -3.00
N MET A 154 -24.17 -4.72 -4.22
CA MET A 154 -23.24 -3.85 -4.92
C MET A 154 -23.85 -2.46 -5.19
N GLU A 155 -25.13 -2.38 -5.57
CA GLU A 155 -25.80 -1.09 -5.73
C GLU A 155 -25.81 -0.29 -4.42
N MET A 156 -26.13 -0.93 -3.29
CA MET A 156 -26.12 -0.29 -1.98
C MET A 156 -24.71 0.10 -1.52
N TYR A 157 -23.72 -0.76 -1.76
CA TYR A 157 -22.32 -0.44 -1.48
C TYR A 157 -21.86 0.81 -2.23
N GLN A 158 -22.18 0.95 -3.52
CA GLN A 158 -21.83 2.13 -4.30
C GLN A 158 -22.48 3.40 -3.72
N VAL A 159 -23.71 3.33 -3.28
CA VAL A 159 -24.41 4.45 -2.63
C VAL A 159 -23.68 4.84 -1.33
N TYR A 160 -23.42 3.87 -0.45
CA TYR A 160 -22.74 4.14 0.82
C TYR A 160 -21.32 4.68 0.62
N ARG A 161 -20.58 4.13 -0.35
CA ARG A 161 -19.23 4.60 -0.70
C ARG A 161 -19.25 6.06 -1.16
N GLN A 162 -20.16 6.43 -2.07
CA GLN A 162 -20.26 7.79 -2.60
C GLN A 162 -20.70 8.81 -1.54
N THR A 163 -21.53 8.42 -0.61
CA THR A 163 -22.08 9.31 0.43
C THR A 163 -21.31 9.26 1.73
N MET A 164 -20.34 8.34 1.90
CA MET A 164 -19.73 7.97 3.17
C MET A 164 -20.81 7.67 4.23
N GLY A 165 -21.93 7.08 3.77
CA GLY A 165 -23.11 6.81 4.61
C GLY A 165 -23.66 8.05 5.31
N ASN A 166 -23.47 9.25 4.76
CA ASN A 166 -23.79 10.55 5.35
C ASN A 166 -23.19 10.79 6.76
N LYS A 167 -22.08 10.08 7.06
CA LYS A 167 -21.33 10.19 8.33
C LYS A 167 -19.83 10.37 8.06
N PRO A 168 -19.37 11.38 7.28
CA PRO A 168 -17.99 11.49 6.81
C PRO A 168 -16.97 11.69 7.95
N LEU A 169 -17.41 12.09 9.15
CA LEU A 169 -16.55 12.29 10.30
C LEU A 169 -16.60 11.12 11.32
N LEU A 170 -17.34 10.05 11.01
CA LEU A 170 -17.58 8.96 11.97
C LEU A 170 -16.29 8.27 12.43
N PHE A 171 -15.37 8.03 11.51
CA PHE A 171 -14.11 7.34 11.80
C PHE A 171 -12.93 8.30 12.04
N GLY A 172 -13.24 9.55 12.48
CA GLY A 172 -12.23 10.58 12.56
C GLY A 172 -12.01 11.18 11.17
N GLY A 173 -12.36 12.41 10.91
CA GLY A 173 -12.23 13.04 9.60
C GLY A 173 -10.77 13.21 9.19
N GLY A 174 -10.25 12.17 8.64
CA GLY A 174 -9.03 11.99 7.90
C GLY A 174 -9.30 10.86 6.95
N SER A 175 -9.85 11.16 5.77
CA SER A 175 -9.51 10.39 4.60
C SER A 175 -7.98 10.29 4.62
N PRO A 176 -7.36 9.14 4.32
CA PRO A 176 -5.92 9.11 4.10
C PRO A 176 -5.49 10.10 3.01
N ASP A 177 -6.44 10.85 2.46
CA ASP A 177 -6.25 11.64 1.24
C ASP A 177 -7.09 12.92 1.15
N THR A 178 -7.25 13.65 2.25
CA THR A 178 -7.49 15.09 2.13
C THR A 178 -6.31 15.78 2.76
N GLY A 179 -5.34 16.11 1.91
CA GLY A 179 -4.25 17.00 2.25
C GLY A 179 -4.79 18.26 2.91
N VAL A 180 -4.90 18.25 4.23
CA VAL A 180 -4.73 19.47 5.00
C VAL A 180 -3.24 19.73 4.83
N SER A 181 -2.93 20.72 3.99
CA SER A 181 -1.66 21.43 4.05
C SER A 181 -1.51 21.89 5.49
N GLU A 182 -0.90 21.07 6.34
CA GLU A 182 -0.38 21.57 7.61
C GLU A 182 0.68 22.58 7.20
N ASP A 183 0.45 23.82 7.59
CA ASP A 183 1.43 24.88 7.49
C ASP A 183 2.69 24.42 8.25
N LEU A 184 3.69 23.95 7.51
CA LEU A 184 4.96 23.47 8.02
C LEU A 184 5.86 24.59 8.51
N THR A 185 5.35 25.83 8.63
CA THR A 185 6.04 26.94 9.26
C THR A 185 6.20 26.69 10.77
N GLY A 186 7.27 26.00 11.16
CA GLY A 186 7.62 25.74 12.55
C GLY A 186 8.09 24.32 12.87
N VAL A 187 8.14 23.43 11.89
CA VAL A 187 8.73 22.10 12.09
C VAL A 187 10.25 22.22 12.01
N GLU A 188 10.92 22.14 13.15
CA GLU A 188 12.37 21.92 13.18
C GLU A 188 12.67 20.49 12.75
N PHE A 189 13.28 20.33 11.57
CA PHE A 189 13.76 19.03 11.08
C PHE A 189 14.92 18.56 11.96
N ILE A 190 14.73 17.47 12.68
CA ILE A 190 15.77 16.83 13.46
C ILE A 190 16.80 16.23 12.49
N ASN A 191 18.09 16.62 12.63
CA ASN A 191 19.26 16.11 11.94
C ASN A 191 19.52 16.54 10.48
N GLY A 192 19.06 17.70 10.04
CA GLY A 192 19.48 18.27 8.75
C GLY A 192 19.05 17.42 7.54
N THR A 193 18.00 16.64 7.69
CA THR A 193 17.37 15.91 6.59
C THR A 193 16.60 16.89 5.71
N ARG A 194 16.76 16.74 4.39
CA ARG A 194 15.99 17.52 3.41
C ARG A 194 14.49 17.20 3.57
N PRO A 195 13.59 18.16 3.24
CA PRO A 195 12.16 17.90 3.21
C PRO A 195 11.84 16.78 2.19
N GLY A 196 10.88 15.91 2.51
CA GLY A 196 10.35 14.95 1.56
C GLY A 196 9.61 15.62 0.40
N ASN A 197 9.29 14.85 -0.64
CA ASN A 197 8.53 15.33 -1.79
C ASN A 197 7.13 14.72 -1.82
N PRO A 198 6.12 15.37 -1.22
CA PRO A 198 4.76 14.88 -1.23
C PRO A 198 4.13 14.87 -2.63
N GLN A 199 4.52 15.74 -3.55
CA GLN A 199 3.95 15.80 -4.90
C GLN A 199 4.22 14.50 -5.69
N LEU A 200 5.45 13.99 -5.64
CA LEU A 200 5.80 12.73 -6.30
C LEU A 200 5.04 11.55 -5.67
N VAL A 201 4.93 11.54 -4.35
CA VAL A 201 4.24 10.51 -3.59
C VAL A 201 2.75 10.48 -3.91
N GLU A 202 2.06 11.62 -3.86
CA GLU A 202 0.63 11.71 -4.16
C GLU A 202 0.33 11.27 -5.60
N LEU A 203 1.17 11.68 -6.56
CA LEU A 203 1.04 11.21 -7.94
C LEU A 203 1.19 9.68 -8.03
N ALA A 204 2.20 9.11 -7.38
CA ALA A 204 2.42 7.67 -7.37
C ALA A 204 1.24 6.92 -6.72
N LYS A 205 0.72 7.40 -5.60
CA LYS A 205 -0.45 6.85 -4.91
C LYS A 205 -1.71 6.86 -5.77
N SER A 206 -1.91 7.92 -6.56
CA SER A 206 -3.06 8.03 -7.48
C SER A 206 -3.06 6.92 -8.57
N GLN A 207 -1.95 6.23 -8.75
CA GLN A 207 -1.80 5.15 -9.72
C GLN A 207 -2.06 3.75 -9.13
N VAL A 208 -2.22 3.64 -7.82
CA VAL A 208 -2.46 2.36 -7.13
C VAL A 208 -3.70 1.67 -7.69
N GLY A 209 -3.56 0.37 -8.00
CA GLY A 209 -4.61 -0.43 -8.63
C GLY A 209 -4.51 -0.53 -10.15
N ASN A 210 -3.67 0.26 -10.84
CA ASN A 210 -3.42 0.08 -12.27
C ASN A 210 -2.69 -1.25 -12.51
N VAL A 211 -3.13 -2.00 -13.53
CA VAL A 211 -2.62 -3.33 -13.89
C VAL A 211 -2.03 -3.30 -15.31
N GLY A 212 -0.97 -4.11 -15.54
CA GLY A 212 -0.35 -4.30 -16.85
C GLY A 212 0.55 -3.18 -17.32
N GLY A 213 0.58 -2.04 -16.64
CA GLY A 213 1.53 -0.94 -16.81
C GLY A 213 1.56 -0.25 -18.18
N GLN A 214 0.53 -0.46 -19.03
CA GLN A 214 0.51 0.09 -20.39
C GLN A 214 0.70 1.61 -20.44
N PRO A 215 0.14 2.45 -19.57
CA PRO A 215 0.39 3.89 -19.58
C PRO A 215 1.87 4.27 -19.37
N TYR A 216 2.64 3.45 -18.66
CA TYR A 216 4.01 3.75 -18.27
C TYR A 216 5.03 3.26 -19.30
N TRP A 217 4.95 1.97 -19.67
CA TRP A 217 5.89 1.42 -20.67
C TRP A 217 5.65 1.99 -22.07
N SER A 218 4.40 2.27 -22.46
CA SER A 218 4.13 2.91 -23.78
C SER A 218 4.58 4.37 -23.82
N TRP A 219 4.40 5.14 -22.72
CA TRP A 219 4.94 6.48 -22.59
C TRP A 219 6.47 6.50 -22.69
N TYR A 220 7.11 5.49 -22.10
CA TYR A 220 8.58 5.37 -22.20
C TYR A 220 9.05 5.18 -23.63
N GLY A 221 8.29 4.51 -24.47
CA GLY A 221 8.54 4.25 -25.88
C GLY A 221 8.59 2.77 -26.27
N PHE A 222 8.08 1.87 -25.41
CA PHE A 222 7.97 0.45 -25.75
C PHE A 222 6.66 0.15 -26.48
N ASP A 223 6.72 -0.69 -27.52
CA ASP A 223 5.57 -1.09 -28.33
C ASP A 223 4.79 -2.28 -27.74
N SER A 224 5.33 -2.95 -26.75
CA SER A 224 4.75 -4.10 -26.07
C SER A 224 5.10 -4.11 -24.59
N ARG A 225 4.38 -4.94 -23.81
CA ARG A 225 4.63 -5.08 -22.38
C ARG A 225 6.07 -5.49 -22.09
N VAL A 226 6.70 -4.77 -21.18
CA VAL A 226 8.03 -5.04 -20.60
C VAL A 226 7.90 -5.10 -19.08
N GLU A 227 8.97 -5.40 -18.34
CA GLU A 227 9.05 -5.11 -16.92
C GLU A 227 9.02 -3.59 -16.73
N TRP A 228 8.04 -3.08 -15.98
CA TRP A 228 7.67 -1.66 -16.02
C TRP A 228 7.84 -0.90 -14.70
N CYS A 229 8.47 -1.50 -13.68
CA CYS A 229 8.72 -0.81 -12.41
C CYS A 229 9.54 0.49 -12.60
N ALA A 230 10.61 0.45 -13.37
CA ALA A 230 11.43 1.61 -13.68
C ALA A 230 10.72 2.62 -14.61
N CYS A 231 9.91 2.13 -15.55
CA CYS A 231 9.07 2.99 -16.39
C CYS A 231 8.03 3.76 -15.55
N PHE A 232 7.46 3.12 -14.53
CA PHE A 232 6.52 3.75 -13.59
C PHE A 232 7.19 4.91 -12.81
N VAL A 233 8.35 4.67 -12.21
CA VAL A 233 9.10 5.70 -11.48
C VAL A 233 9.46 6.86 -12.41
N SER A 234 9.96 6.56 -13.62
CA SER A 234 10.29 7.57 -14.62
C SER A 234 9.07 8.37 -15.06
N TRP A 235 7.91 7.71 -15.26
CA TRP A 235 6.67 8.38 -15.60
C TRP A 235 6.21 9.34 -14.49
N CYS A 236 6.22 8.90 -13.24
CA CYS A 236 5.91 9.75 -12.11
C CYS A 236 6.84 10.96 -12.02
N ALA A 237 8.15 10.76 -12.23
CA ALA A 237 9.14 11.83 -12.23
C ALA A 237 8.90 12.84 -13.38
N ASP A 238 8.54 12.37 -14.57
CA ASP A 238 8.23 13.21 -15.73
C ASP A 238 7.00 14.09 -15.47
N GLN A 239 5.92 13.50 -14.96
CA GLN A 239 4.69 14.23 -14.64
C GLN A 239 4.92 15.33 -13.59
N CYS A 240 5.93 15.19 -12.73
CA CYS A 240 6.34 16.22 -11.78
C CYS A 240 7.40 17.18 -12.33
N GLY A 241 7.86 17.02 -13.59
CA GLY A 241 8.89 17.84 -14.21
C GLY A 241 10.32 17.55 -13.74
N TYR A 242 10.53 16.42 -13.03
CA TYR A 242 11.84 16.09 -12.43
C TYR A 242 12.82 15.48 -13.41
N ILE A 243 12.34 14.94 -14.54
CA ILE A 243 13.23 14.52 -15.64
C ILE A 243 13.80 15.75 -16.36
N GLU A 244 12.96 16.71 -16.73
CA GLU A 244 13.39 17.93 -17.43
C GLU A 244 14.37 18.75 -16.57
N SER A 245 14.11 18.85 -15.27
CA SER A 245 15.00 19.54 -14.32
C SER A 245 16.27 18.77 -13.95
N GLY A 246 16.39 17.49 -14.36
CA GLY A 246 17.54 16.64 -14.04
C GLY A 246 17.63 16.16 -12.59
N ILE A 247 16.53 16.26 -11.83
CA ILE A 247 16.43 15.83 -10.43
C ILE A 247 16.34 14.31 -10.33
N ILE A 248 15.57 13.67 -11.23
CA ILE A 248 15.45 12.22 -11.36
C ILE A 248 15.71 11.86 -12.82
N PRO A 249 16.54 10.84 -13.11
CA PRO A 249 16.81 10.43 -14.49
C PRO A 249 15.59 9.74 -15.13
N LYS A 250 15.52 9.74 -16.46
CA LYS A 250 14.63 8.84 -17.20
C LYS A 250 15.34 7.49 -17.37
N PHE A 251 14.80 6.42 -16.80
CA PHE A 251 15.38 5.08 -16.88
C PHE A 251 14.30 4.01 -17.01
N ALA A 252 14.63 2.90 -17.68
CA ALA A 252 13.75 1.72 -17.82
C ALA A 252 14.39 0.46 -17.20
N GLY A 253 15.69 0.49 -16.88
CA GLY A 253 16.41 -0.54 -16.14
C GLY A 253 16.74 -0.09 -14.73
N CYS A 254 16.50 -0.95 -13.73
CA CYS A 254 16.79 -0.62 -12.33
C CYS A 254 18.28 -0.36 -12.09
N VAL A 255 19.15 -1.12 -12.74
CA VAL A 255 20.62 -0.95 -12.68
C VAL A 255 21.03 0.44 -13.19
N ASP A 256 20.46 0.90 -14.30
CA ASP A 256 20.77 2.23 -14.85
C ASP A 256 20.35 3.34 -13.88
N GLY A 257 19.16 3.21 -13.29
CA GLY A 257 18.65 4.15 -12.29
C GLY A 257 19.56 4.22 -11.06
N SER A 258 19.89 3.08 -10.46
CA SER A 258 20.75 3.02 -9.27
C SER A 258 22.16 3.57 -9.54
N ASN A 259 22.75 3.24 -10.70
CA ASN A 259 24.05 3.74 -11.11
C ASN A 259 24.06 5.25 -11.32
N TRP A 260 22.97 5.82 -11.84
CA TRP A 260 22.86 7.28 -11.98
C TRP A 260 22.92 7.97 -10.62
N PHE A 261 22.15 7.53 -9.63
CA PHE A 261 22.18 8.11 -8.28
C PHE A 261 23.54 7.92 -7.61
N LYS A 262 24.17 6.75 -7.77
CA LYS A 262 25.54 6.50 -7.26
C LYS A 262 26.55 7.45 -7.90
N GLY A 263 26.49 7.61 -9.22
CA GLY A 263 27.39 8.48 -9.98
C GLY A 263 27.27 9.97 -9.64
N ASN A 264 26.09 10.41 -9.17
CA ASN A 264 25.85 11.78 -8.74
C ASN A 264 26.05 12.02 -7.23
N GLY A 265 26.53 11.02 -6.47
CA GLY A 265 26.72 11.12 -5.03
C GLY A 265 25.39 11.20 -4.24
N GLN A 266 24.28 10.78 -4.85
CA GLN A 266 22.93 10.80 -4.33
C GLN A 266 22.45 9.39 -3.94
N TRP A 267 23.33 8.59 -3.35
CA TRP A 267 23.06 7.22 -2.96
C TRP A 267 23.18 7.02 -1.46
N LYS A 268 22.26 6.26 -0.88
CA LYS A 268 22.28 5.78 0.51
C LYS A 268 22.14 4.27 0.54
N ASP A 269 22.78 3.63 1.53
CA ASP A 269 22.65 2.19 1.75
C ASP A 269 21.32 1.82 2.41
N ARG A 270 21.06 0.52 2.55
CA ARG A 270 19.82 -0.04 3.11
C ARG A 270 19.48 0.39 4.55
N ASN A 271 20.46 0.87 5.34
CA ASN A 271 20.26 1.28 6.73
C ASN A 271 19.86 2.75 6.86
N TYR A 272 19.77 3.46 5.73
CA TYR A 272 19.29 4.84 5.71
C TYR A 272 17.78 4.88 6.00
N GLU A 273 17.33 5.81 6.83
CA GLU A 273 15.92 6.13 7.02
C GLU A 273 15.46 7.06 5.89
N PRO A 274 14.73 6.56 4.88
CA PRO A 274 14.39 7.34 3.71
C PRO A 274 13.29 8.36 3.99
N GLN A 275 13.23 9.39 3.16
CA GLN A 275 12.19 10.41 3.17
C GLN A 275 11.17 10.15 2.05
N ALA A 276 9.97 10.72 2.22
CA ALA A 276 8.95 10.70 1.17
C ALA A 276 9.52 11.22 -0.16
N GLY A 277 9.34 10.46 -1.25
CA GLY A 277 9.86 10.77 -2.57
C GLY A 277 11.27 10.27 -2.85
N ASP A 278 11.96 9.63 -1.91
CA ASP A 278 13.19 8.89 -2.22
C ASP A 278 12.87 7.70 -3.13
N ILE A 279 13.85 7.28 -3.92
CA ILE A 279 13.70 6.16 -4.84
C ILE A 279 14.36 4.93 -4.23
N ILE A 280 13.56 3.92 -3.89
CA ILE A 280 14.06 2.68 -3.28
C ILE A 280 14.37 1.66 -4.37
N PHE A 281 15.51 0.99 -4.23
CA PHE A 281 15.99 -0.08 -5.13
C PHE A 281 16.15 -1.38 -4.35
N PHE A 282 15.77 -2.47 -4.97
CA PHE A 282 15.80 -3.80 -4.38
C PHE A 282 16.74 -4.72 -5.13
N ASP A 283 17.34 -5.65 -4.39
CA ASP A 283 18.11 -6.80 -4.86
C ASP A 283 17.52 -8.02 -4.15
N TRP A 284 16.70 -8.79 -4.85
CA TRP A 284 16.01 -9.93 -4.27
C TRP A 284 16.76 -11.24 -4.45
N GLU A 285 17.69 -11.28 -5.42
CA GLU A 285 18.50 -12.45 -5.71
C GLU A 285 19.82 -12.46 -4.94
N GLY A 286 20.25 -11.30 -4.41
CA GLY A 286 21.44 -11.13 -3.59
C GLY A 286 22.74 -11.19 -4.44
N ASP A 287 22.65 -10.79 -5.71
CA ASP A 287 23.75 -10.79 -6.67
C ASP A 287 24.43 -9.43 -6.88
N GLU A 288 24.06 -8.45 -6.02
CA GLU A 288 24.52 -7.05 -6.06
C GLU A 288 24.02 -6.26 -7.30
N GLU A 289 23.03 -6.76 -8.03
CA GLU A 289 22.31 -6.05 -9.08
C GLU A 289 20.91 -5.67 -8.61
N THR A 290 20.31 -4.65 -9.20
CA THR A 290 18.98 -4.18 -8.79
C THR A 290 17.89 -4.77 -9.66
N ASP A 291 16.95 -5.51 -9.03
CA ASP A 291 15.86 -6.21 -9.69
C ASP A 291 14.59 -5.37 -9.81
N HIS A 292 14.38 -4.47 -8.84
CA HIS A 292 13.15 -3.73 -8.71
C HIS A 292 13.37 -2.32 -8.17
N VAL A 293 12.38 -1.44 -8.39
CA VAL A 293 12.43 -0.04 -7.95
C VAL A 293 11.03 0.46 -7.62
N GLY A 294 10.96 1.34 -6.61
CA GLY A 294 9.75 2.01 -6.18
C GLY A 294 9.99 3.42 -5.69
N ILE A 295 8.92 4.07 -5.26
CA ILE A 295 8.93 5.42 -4.66
C ILE A 295 8.60 5.28 -3.18
N VAL A 296 9.43 5.84 -2.31
CA VAL A 296 9.17 5.86 -0.88
C VAL A 296 7.99 6.79 -0.58
N GLU A 297 6.95 6.27 0.04
CA GLU A 297 5.82 7.03 0.53
C GLU A 297 6.15 7.74 1.84
N LYS A 298 6.69 6.98 2.79
CA LYS A 298 7.13 7.46 4.11
C LYS A 298 8.03 6.43 4.78
N CYS A 299 8.69 6.84 5.86
CA CYS A 299 9.35 5.93 6.79
C CYS A 299 8.92 6.27 8.22
N GLU A 300 8.37 5.30 8.93
CA GLU A 300 7.90 5.47 10.30
C GLU A 300 8.25 4.25 11.15
N ASN A 301 8.77 4.47 12.35
CA ASN A 301 9.11 3.42 13.31
C ASN A 301 10.00 2.30 12.75
N GLY A 302 10.91 2.63 11.81
CA GLY A 302 11.80 1.67 11.17
C GLY A 302 11.15 0.87 10.05
N VAL A 303 9.93 1.24 9.61
CA VAL A 303 9.22 0.66 8.47
C VAL A 303 9.17 1.67 7.33
N VAL A 304 9.60 1.22 6.15
CA VAL A 304 9.53 1.97 4.89
C VAL A 304 8.26 1.57 4.16
N TYR A 305 7.43 2.53 3.81
CA TYR A 305 6.25 2.36 2.98
C TYR A 305 6.55 2.85 1.58
N THR A 306 6.12 2.11 0.56
CA THR A 306 6.46 2.38 -0.84
C THR A 306 5.23 2.34 -1.74
N VAL A 307 5.32 3.02 -2.89
CA VAL A 307 4.44 2.80 -4.03
C VAL A 307 5.28 2.24 -5.17
N GLU A 308 4.89 1.09 -5.68
CA GLU A 308 5.65 0.31 -6.65
C GLU A 308 4.84 -0.04 -7.88
N GLY A 309 5.39 0.24 -9.06
CA GLY A 309 4.86 -0.28 -10.32
C GLY A 309 5.37 -1.71 -10.56
N ASN A 310 4.61 -2.50 -11.30
CA ASN A 310 4.95 -3.89 -11.64
C ASN A 310 5.13 -4.84 -10.46
N SER A 311 4.57 -4.52 -9.31
CA SER A 311 4.52 -5.41 -8.17
C SER A 311 3.37 -6.43 -8.37
N GLY A 312 3.71 -7.63 -8.88
CA GLY A 312 2.71 -8.61 -9.34
C GLY A 312 1.84 -8.08 -10.48
N ASP A 313 2.46 -7.41 -11.46
CA ASP A 313 1.85 -6.78 -12.64
C ASP A 313 0.86 -5.64 -12.31
N ALA A 314 0.95 -5.07 -11.12
CA ALA A 314 0.09 -3.96 -10.69
C ALA A 314 0.89 -2.84 -10.00
N CYS A 315 0.30 -1.65 -9.90
CA CYS A 315 0.78 -0.59 -9.04
C CYS A 315 0.22 -0.83 -7.62
N ARG A 316 1.11 -0.99 -6.63
CA ARG A 316 0.77 -1.39 -5.25
C ARG A 316 1.52 -0.58 -4.21
N GLN A 317 0.91 -0.45 -3.05
CA GLN A 317 1.60 -0.03 -1.83
C GLN A 317 2.19 -1.25 -1.13
N LYS A 318 3.42 -1.11 -0.64
CA LYS A 318 4.19 -2.17 0.03
C LYS A 318 4.86 -1.62 1.28
N GLN A 319 5.35 -2.51 2.14
CA GLN A 319 6.13 -2.12 3.32
C GLN A 319 7.36 -3.02 3.52
N TYR A 320 8.42 -2.44 4.07
CA TYR A 320 9.69 -3.11 4.33
C TYR A 320 10.32 -2.59 5.62
N THR A 321 11.04 -3.44 6.35
CA THR A 321 11.86 -2.98 7.49
C THR A 321 13.12 -2.28 6.97
N VAL A 322 13.49 -1.14 7.55
CA VAL A 322 14.78 -0.48 7.30
C VAL A 322 15.91 -1.47 7.56
N GLY A 323 16.88 -1.55 6.65
CA GLY A 323 17.99 -2.49 6.76
C GLY A 323 17.69 -3.91 6.24
N SER A 324 16.47 -4.19 5.74
CA SER A 324 16.13 -5.47 5.10
C SER A 324 17.15 -5.86 4.05
N SER A 325 17.51 -7.15 3.98
CA SER A 325 18.45 -7.68 2.98
C SER A 325 17.96 -7.51 1.55
N SER A 326 16.63 -7.46 1.34
CA SER A 326 16.02 -7.21 0.02
C SER A 326 16.18 -5.77 -0.47
N ILE A 327 16.47 -4.81 0.42
CA ILE A 327 16.73 -3.43 0.02
C ILE A 327 18.19 -3.30 -0.40
N TYR A 328 18.43 -2.92 -1.65
CA TYR A 328 19.76 -2.61 -2.13
C TYR A 328 20.23 -1.24 -1.65
N GLY A 329 19.38 -0.25 -1.70
CA GLY A 329 19.62 1.11 -1.21
C GLY A 329 18.66 2.12 -1.79
N TYR A 330 19.00 3.41 -1.64
CA TYR A 330 18.13 4.51 -1.97
C TYR A 330 18.83 5.55 -2.84
N GLY A 331 18.19 5.93 -3.94
CA GLY A 331 18.46 7.16 -4.65
C GLY A 331 17.78 8.32 -3.92
N VAL A 332 18.54 9.37 -3.64
CA VAL A 332 18.11 10.55 -2.88
C VAL A 332 18.10 11.77 -3.81
N PRO A 333 16.97 12.05 -4.51
CA PRO A 333 16.91 13.15 -5.47
C PRO A 333 17.13 14.52 -4.80
N ALA A 334 17.72 15.47 -5.51
CA ALA A 334 17.99 16.82 -4.99
C ALA A 334 16.80 17.75 -5.28
N TYR A 335 15.69 17.54 -4.59
CA TYR A 335 14.50 18.42 -4.69
C TYR A 335 14.76 19.84 -4.26
#